data_dd2bd1eca49ea523c8eec2bbf1f4fc74
#
_entry.id   dd2bd1eca49ea523c8eec2bbf1f4fc74
#
_cell.length_a   1.000
_cell.length_b   1.000
_cell.length_c   1.000
_cell.angle_alpha   90.00
_cell.angle_beta   90.00
_cell.angle_gamma   90.00
#
_symmetry.space_group_name_H-M   'P 1'
#
loop_
_entity.id
_entity.type
_entity.pdbx_description
1 polymer ?
#
loop_
_entity_poly.entity_id
_entity_poly.type
_entity_poly.pdbx_seq_one_letter_code
_entity_poly.pdbx_strand_id
1 'polypeptide(L)'
;MLSRLLSFRQEARRRHLLRHAPAGPLKEYLSVPLIDPKTDIHSVSLISLDFETSGLNSSEDQIVSVGYVTVEDGEIMLSTAQHRLVKIDQALSEQSVVIHRITDDLSAAGEPLEKVVGELLVSLAGKVMLAHNATIETTFLKQACLKLYGESVDFPVIDTMKIARQWFERR
;
A
#
# COMPACT_ATOMS: atom_id res chain seq x y z
N MET A 1 -5.81 16.26 20.17
CA MET A 1 -6.73 15.30 20.83
C MET A 1 -7.34 14.32 19.85
N LEU A 2 -7.86 14.76 18.69
CA LEU A 2 -8.43 13.87 17.64
C LEU A 2 -7.44 12.82 17.08
N SER A 3 -6.17 13.17 16.84
CA SER A 3 -5.17 12.24 16.31
C SER A 3 -4.90 11.04 17.23
N ARG A 4 -4.92 11.25 18.55
CA ARG A 4 -4.78 10.16 19.53
C ARG A 4 -5.97 9.20 19.54
N LEU A 5 -7.19 9.71 19.36
CA LEU A 5 -8.40 8.89 19.30
C LEU A 5 -8.43 8.04 18.01
N LEU A 6 -7.96 8.60 16.90
CA LEU A 6 -7.87 7.88 15.63
C LEU A 6 -6.81 6.76 15.69
N SER A 7 -5.62 7.05 16.21
CA SER A 7 -4.58 6.02 16.36
C SER A 7 -4.97 4.91 17.34
N PHE A 8 -5.66 5.24 18.44
CA PHE A 8 -6.18 4.24 19.37
C PHE A 8 -7.24 3.33 18.71
N ARG A 9 -8.13 3.90 17.90
CA ARG A 9 -9.13 3.12 17.16
C ARG A 9 -8.50 2.20 16.12
N GLN A 10 -7.50 2.68 15.39
CA GLN A 10 -6.77 1.87 14.39
C GLN A 10 -6.04 0.71 15.08
N GLU A 11 -5.36 0.97 16.19
CA GLU A 11 -4.66 -0.08 16.94
C GLU A 11 -5.63 -1.10 17.57
N ALA A 12 -6.77 -0.65 18.09
CA ALA A 12 -7.82 -1.54 18.60
C ALA A 12 -8.39 -2.43 17.48
N ARG A 13 -8.61 -1.85 16.29
CA ARG A 13 -9.06 -2.58 15.10
C ARG A 13 -8.02 -3.59 14.65
N ARG A 14 -6.73 -3.19 14.57
CA ARG A 14 -5.63 -4.11 14.23
C ARG A 14 -5.63 -5.32 15.16
N ARG A 15 -5.71 -5.10 16.49
CA ARG A 15 -5.75 -6.20 17.48
C ARG A 15 -6.98 -7.09 17.34
N HIS A 16 -8.12 -6.52 16.95
CA HIS A 16 -9.31 -7.29 16.67
C HIS A 16 -9.10 -8.19 15.44
N LEU A 17 -8.63 -7.63 14.34
CA LEU A 17 -8.34 -8.35 13.09
C LEU A 17 -7.28 -9.45 13.32
N LEU A 18 -6.21 -9.16 14.06
CA LEU A 18 -5.16 -10.13 14.37
C LEU A 18 -5.68 -11.42 15.02
N ARG A 19 -6.69 -11.31 15.88
CA ARG A 19 -7.27 -12.49 16.56
C ARG A 19 -8.01 -13.44 15.61
N HIS A 20 -8.50 -12.91 14.48
CA HIS A 20 -9.32 -13.66 13.53
C HIS A 20 -8.60 -13.93 12.20
N ALA A 21 -7.46 -13.28 11.97
CA ALA A 21 -6.70 -13.43 10.74
C ALA A 21 -6.18 -14.88 10.60
N PRO A 22 -6.33 -15.49 9.42
CA PRO A 22 -5.71 -16.78 9.12
C PRO A 22 -4.18 -16.64 9.14
N ALA A 23 -3.49 -17.77 9.33
CA ALA A 23 -2.03 -17.78 9.20
C ALA A 23 -1.61 -17.32 7.81
N GLY A 24 -0.54 -16.52 7.73
CA GLY A 24 -0.01 -15.98 6.47
C GLY A 24 0.26 -14.48 6.50
N PRO A 25 0.48 -13.85 5.34
CA PRO A 25 0.98 -12.49 5.22
C PRO A 25 0.14 -11.43 5.96
N LEU A 26 -1.18 -11.53 5.91
CA LEU A 26 -2.05 -10.61 6.64
C LEU A 26 -1.82 -10.70 8.16
N LYS A 27 -1.70 -11.91 8.69
CA LYS A 27 -1.43 -12.11 10.12
C LYS A 27 -0.07 -11.60 10.53
N GLU A 28 0.93 -11.78 9.66
CA GLU A 28 2.28 -11.25 9.87
C GLU A 28 2.26 -9.72 9.94
N TYR A 29 1.63 -9.05 8.97
CA TYR A 29 1.42 -7.60 8.99
C TYR A 29 0.72 -7.16 10.28
N LEU A 30 -0.39 -7.79 10.65
CA LEU A 30 -1.18 -7.43 11.83
C LEU A 30 -0.47 -7.78 13.15
N SER A 31 0.54 -8.65 13.16
CA SER A 31 1.27 -9.01 14.38
C SER A 31 2.17 -7.88 14.90
N VAL A 32 2.59 -6.97 14.02
CA VAL A 32 3.43 -5.82 14.37
C VAL A 32 2.53 -4.64 14.75
N PRO A 33 2.73 -3.98 15.91
CA PRO A 33 1.98 -2.78 16.28
C PRO A 33 2.16 -1.64 15.28
N LEU A 34 1.12 -0.82 15.12
CA LEU A 34 1.21 0.39 14.29
C LEU A 34 2.15 1.40 14.96
N ILE A 35 2.89 2.13 14.12
CA ILE A 35 3.79 3.21 14.57
C ILE A 35 2.95 4.33 15.21
N ASP A 36 3.40 4.84 16.37
CA ASP A 36 2.77 6.02 17.00
C ASP A 36 2.97 7.23 16.07
N PRO A 37 1.89 7.94 15.68
CA PRO A 37 1.99 9.14 14.83
C PRO A 37 2.88 10.27 15.36
N LYS A 38 3.35 10.17 16.62
CA LYS A 38 4.28 11.11 17.23
C LYS A 38 5.74 10.67 17.16
N THR A 39 6.00 9.47 16.65
CA THR A 39 7.36 8.98 16.48
C THR A 39 8.12 9.90 15.52
N ASP A 40 9.37 10.19 15.83
CA ASP A 40 10.24 10.97 14.94
C ASP A 40 10.39 10.25 13.60
N ILE A 41 10.16 10.98 12.50
CA ILE A 41 10.21 10.45 11.14
C ILE A 41 11.56 9.81 10.81
N HIS A 42 12.66 10.32 11.36
CA HIS A 42 14.00 9.76 11.16
C HIS A 42 14.19 8.40 11.84
N SER A 43 13.37 8.07 12.84
CA SER A 43 13.41 6.76 13.49
C SER A 43 12.40 5.76 12.93
N VAL A 44 11.65 6.16 11.88
CA VAL A 44 10.60 5.34 11.26
C VAL A 44 11.09 4.81 9.92
N SER A 45 11.04 3.50 9.75
CA SER A 45 11.23 2.89 8.43
C SER A 45 9.97 3.14 7.57
N LEU A 46 10.18 3.65 6.35
CA LEU A 46 9.11 3.93 5.40
C LEU A 46 9.18 2.95 4.22
N ILE A 47 8.05 2.72 3.57
CA ILE A 47 7.99 2.10 2.24
C ILE A 47 7.41 3.13 1.28
N SER A 48 8.23 3.61 0.35
CA SER A 48 7.76 4.36 -0.80
C SER A 48 7.10 3.39 -1.75
N LEU A 49 5.81 3.62 -2.04
CA LEU A 49 4.92 2.71 -2.77
C LEU A 49 4.20 3.46 -3.88
N ASP A 50 4.08 2.82 -5.02
CA ASP A 50 3.34 3.30 -6.17
C ASP A 50 2.64 2.13 -6.88
N PHE A 51 1.38 2.32 -7.28
CA PHE A 51 0.59 1.35 -8.03
C PHE A 51 0.28 1.85 -9.42
N GLU A 52 0.44 0.97 -10.42
CA GLU A 52 -0.24 1.11 -11.67
C GLU A 52 -1.56 0.34 -11.61
N THR A 53 -2.63 0.97 -12.07
CA THR A 53 -3.98 0.41 -11.99
C THR A 53 -4.68 0.47 -13.34
N SER A 54 -5.67 -0.41 -13.59
CA SER A 54 -6.45 -0.40 -14.83
C SER A 54 -7.38 0.82 -14.96
N GLY A 55 -7.62 1.53 -13.87
CA GLY A 55 -8.43 2.74 -13.76
C GLY A 55 -8.40 3.29 -12.33
N LEU A 56 -9.32 4.17 -11.97
CA LEU A 56 -9.29 4.90 -10.70
C LEU A 56 -10.34 4.40 -9.67
N ASN A 57 -11.22 3.50 -10.07
CA ASN A 57 -12.27 2.97 -9.19
C ASN A 57 -11.85 1.63 -8.59
N SER A 58 -11.33 1.63 -7.38
CA SER A 58 -10.83 0.41 -6.71
C SER A 58 -11.88 -0.70 -6.50
N SER A 59 -13.18 -0.45 -6.71
CA SER A 59 -14.23 -1.48 -6.67
C SER A 59 -14.41 -2.22 -8.00
N GLU A 60 -13.97 -1.64 -9.10
CA GLU A 60 -14.13 -2.15 -10.48
C GLU A 60 -12.79 -2.42 -11.15
N ASP A 61 -11.79 -1.59 -10.84
CA ASP A 61 -10.46 -1.65 -11.42
C ASP A 61 -9.50 -2.53 -10.61
N GLN A 62 -8.40 -2.91 -11.24
CA GLN A 62 -7.42 -3.83 -10.69
C GLN A 62 -6.03 -3.19 -10.57
N ILE A 63 -5.25 -3.66 -9.60
CA ILE A 63 -3.80 -3.37 -9.54
C ILE A 63 -3.14 -4.13 -10.70
N VAL A 64 -2.39 -3.41 -11.52
CA VAL A 64 -1.65 -3.95 -12.67
C VAL A 64 -0.18 -4.15 -12.33
N SER A 65 0.42 -3.22 -11.59
CA SER A 65 1.76 -3.39 -11.04
C SER A 65 1.92 -2.72 -9.69
N VAL A 66 2.92 -3.19 -8.95
CA VAL A 66 3.31 -2.69 -7.64
C VAL A 66 4.80 -2.38 -7.66
N GLY A 67 5.16 -1.13 -7.43
CA GLY A 67 6.54 -0.70 -7.24
C GLY A 67 6.76 -0.20 -5.81
N TYR A 68 7.80 -0.68 -5.13
CA TYR A 68 8.13 -0.16 -3.80
C TYR A 68 9.60 -0.27 -3.44
N VAL A 69 10.03 0.57 -2.52
CA VAL A 69 11.39 0.59 -1.97
C VAL A 69 11.35 1.08 -0.52
N THR A 70 12.22 0.54 0.33
CA THR A 70 12.36 0.99 1.72
C THR A 70 13.14 2.30 1.78
N VAL A 71 12.71 3.19 2.68
CA VAL A 71 13.44 4.42 3.04
C VAL A 71 13.72 4.37 4.53
N GLU A 72 14.99 4.49 4.92
CA GLU A 72 15.46 4.46 6.30
C GLU A 72 16.34 5.68 6.57
N ASP A 73 16.07 6.38 7.65
CA ASP A 73 16.77 7.62 8.05
C ASP A 73 16.91 8.65 6.89
N GLY A 74 15.87 8.73 6.06
CA GLY A 74 15.83 9.61 4.89
C GLY A 74 16.61 9.11 3.65
N GLU A 75 17.22 7.92 3.70
CA GLU A 75 17.96 7.32 2.60
C GLU A 75 17.14 6.22 1.90
N ILE A 76 17.21 6.19 0.56
CA ILE A 76 16.54 5.18 -0.26
C ILE A 76 17.42 3.92 -0.31
N MET A 77 16.90 2.82 0.22
CA MET A 77 17.59 1.53 0.25
C MET A 77 17.38 0.76 -1.06
N LEU A 78 18.10 1.11 -2.10
CA LEU A 78 17.91 0.55 -3.46
C LEU A 78 17.95 -0.98 -3.51
N SER A 79 18.70 -1.64 -2.62
CA SER A 79 18.74 -3.10 -2.53
C SER A 79 17.39 -3.75 -2.17
N THR A 80 16.45 -2.95 -1.65
CA THR A 80 15.10 -3.40 -1.28
C THR A 80 14.05 -3.09 -2.36
N ALA A 81 14.47 -2.46 -3.47
CA ALA A 81 13.56 -2.09 -4.54
C ALA A 81 12.90 -3.33 -5.15
N GLN A 82 11.60 -3.28 -5.28
CA GLN A 82 10.78 -4.33 -5.89
C GLN A 82 9.86 -3.72 -6.93
N HIS A 83 9.67 -4.45 -8.02
CA HIS A 83 8.63 -4.20 -9.00
C HIS A 83 7.99 -5.53 -9.38
N ARG A 84 6.67 -5.62 -9.26
CA ARG A 84 5.89 -6.82 -9.53
C ARG A 84 4.75 -6.50 -10.47
N LEU A 85 4.61 -7.27 -11.53
CA LEU A 85 3.42 -7.28 -12.38
C LEU A 85 2.38 -8.21 -11.78
N VAL A 86 1.14 -7.76 -11.75
CA VAL A 86 0.01 -8.55 -11.29
C VAL A 86 -0.69 -9.16 -12.51
N LYS A 87 -0.99 -10.44 -12.43
CA LYS A 87 -1.81 -11.10 -13.45
C LYS A 87 -3.24 -10.57 -13.37
N ILE A 88 -3.71 -10.03 -14.48
CA ILE A 88 -5.09 -9.56 -14.60
C ILE A 88 -5.83 -10.42 -15.62
N ASP A 89 -7.11 -10.69 -15.33
CA ASP A 89 -7.96 -11.54 -16.16
C ASP A 89 -8.74 -10.76 -17.24
N GLN A 90 -8.66 -9.43 -17.20
CA GLN A 90 -9.35 -8.54 -18.14
C GLN A 90 -8.34 -7.83 -19.03
N ALA A 91 -8.68 -7.65 -20.31
CA ALA A 91 -7.89 -6.82 -21.21
C ALA A 91 -7.80 -5.38 -20.69
N LEU A 92 -6.59 -4.83 -20.68
CA LEU A 92 -6.36 -3.43 -20.33
C LEU A 92 -7.02 -2.52 -21.36
N SER A 93 -7.57 -1.39 -20.91
CA SER A 93 -8.03 -0.37 -21.84
C SER A 93 -6.84 0.20 -22.64
N GLU A 94 -7.08 0.61 -23.90
CA GLU A 94 -6.03 1.24 -24.71
C GLU A 94 -5.35 2.41 -23.99
N GLN A 95 -6.10 3.18 -23.19
CA GLN A 95 -5.58 4.27 -22.39
C GLN A 95 -4.61 3.78 -21.29
N SER A 96 -4.95 2.69 -20.61
CA SER A 96 -4.09 2.07 -19.59
C SER A 96 -2.77 1.57 -20.17
N VAL A 97 -2.84 0.89 -21.33
CA VAL A 97 -1.65 0.40 -22.05
C VAL A 97 -0.73 1.55 -22.45
N VAL A 98 -1.29 2.66 -22.97
CA VAL A 98 -0.51 3.83 -23.40
C VAL A 98 0.15 4.54 -22.21
N ILE A 99 -0.54 4.68 -21.08
CA ILE A 99 -0.05 5.41 -19.91
C ILE A 99 1.02 4.58 -19.17
N HIS A 100 0.74 3.31 -18.91
CA HIS A 100 1.58 2.48 -18.04
C HIS A 100 2.60 1.64 -18.82
N ARG A 101 2.52 1.60 -20.16
CA ARG A 101 3.37 0.78 -21.05
C ARG A 101 3.35 -0.72 -20.72
N ILE A 102 2.29 -1.18 -20.07
CA ILE A 102 2.06 -2.58 -19.74
C ILE A 102 1.10 -3.12 -20.78
N THR A 103 1.57 -4.06 -21.58
CA THR A 103 0.76 -4.74 -22.62
C THR A 103 0.00 -5.92 -22.00
N ASP A 104 -1.06 -6.39 -22.70
CA ASP A 104 -1.82 -7.56 -22.25
C ASP A 104 -0.93 -8.81 -22.09
N ASP A 105 0.07 -8.98 -22.94
CA ASP A 105 1.03 -10.10 -22.85
C ASP A 105 1.89 -10.03 -21.57
N LEU A 106 2.31 -8.81 -21.19
CA LEU A 106 3.08 -8.59 -19.94
C LEU A 106 2.21 -8.80 -18.70
N SER A 107 0.96 -8.35 -18.74
CA SER A 107 0.03 -8.56 -17.63
C SER A 107 -0.39 -10.03 -17.50
N ALA A 108 -0.52 -10.75 -18.61
CA ALA A 108 -0.80 -12.19 -18.60
C ALA A 108 0.36 -13.01 -17.98
N ALA A 109 1.59 -12.51 -18.09
CA ALA A 109 2.79 -13.10 -17.47
C ALA A 109 3.00 -12.67 -16.01
N GLY A 110 2.13 -11.80 -15.46
CA GLY A 110 2.20 -11.32 -14.09
C GLY A 110 1.98 -12.41 -13.04
N GLU A 111 2.26 -12.06 -11.80
CA GLU A 111 2.08 -12.95 -10.65
C GLU A 111 0.66 -12.87 -10.08
N PRO A 112 0.15 -13.91 -9.42
CA PRO A 112 -1.16 -13.84 -8.76
C PRO A 112 -1.22 -12.69 -7.76
N LEU A 113 -2.36 -11.97 -7.74
CA LEU A 113 -2.60 -10.85 -6.81
C LEU A 113 -2.32 -11.23 -5.35
N GLU A 114 -2.74 -12.44 -4.94
CA GLU A 114 -2.53 -12.94 -3.57
C GLU A 114 -1.04 -12.99 -3.20
N LYS A 115 -0.18 -13.42 -4.12
CA LYS A 115 1.27 -13.47 -3.89
C LYS A 115 1.85 -12.05 -3.76
N VAL A 116 1.53 -11.17 -4.72
CA VAL A 116 2.08 -9.80 -4.76
C VAL A 116 1.62 -9.00 -3.53
N VAL A 117 0.33 -9.05 -3.19
CA VAL A 117 -0.22 -8.38 -2.00
C VAL A 117 0.33 -9.00 -0.73
N GLY A 118 0.51 -10.32 -0.68
CA GLY A 118 1.11 -11.00 0.46
C GLY A 118 2.55 -10.53 0.73
N GLU A 119 3.41 -10.49 -0.28
CA GLU A 119 4.79 -9.98 -0.18
C GLU A 119 4.81 -8.50 0.26
N LEU A 120 3.91 -7.68 -0.30
CA LEU A 120 3.79 -6.26 0.09
C LEU A 120 3.35 -6.10 1.55
N LEU A 121 2.39 -6.89 2.04
CA LEU A 121 1.94 -6.85 3.44
C LEU A 121 3.08 -7.18 4.40
N VAL A 122 3.86 -8.23 4.11
CA VAL A 122 5.04 -8.58 4.92
C VAL A 122 6.06 -7.44 4.92
N SER A 123 6.28 -6.82 3.76
CA SER A 123 7.20 -5.67 3.64
C SER A 123 6.72 -4.45 4.41
N LEU A 124 5.40 -4.21 4.48
CA LEU A 124 4.78 -3.09 5.19
C LEU A 124 4.69 -3.30 6.71
N ALA A 125 4.93 -4.52 7.22
CA ALA A 125 4.82 -4.81 8.64
C ALA A 125 5.76 -3.91 9.47
N GLY A 126 5.17 -3.12 10.39
CA GLY A 126 5.92 -2.18 11.23
C GLY A 126 6.48 -0.95 10.53
N LYS A 127 6.06 -0.66 9.29
CA LYS A 127 6.51 0.49 8.52
C LYS A 127 5.33 1.43 8.18
N VAL A 128 5.66 2.64 7.74
CA VAL A 128 4.69 3.62 7.26
C VAL A 128 4.79 3.72 5.74
N MET A 129 3.67 3.64 5.07
CA MET A 129 3.57 3.86 3.62
C MET A 129 3.87 5.33 3.30
N LEU A 130 4.68 5.57 2.28
CA LEU A 130 4.94 6.87 1.68
C LEU A 130 4.46 6.83 0.23
N ALA A 131 3.48 7.65 -0.14
CA ALA A 131 2.95 7.67 -1.50
C ALA A 131 2.58 9.10 -1.93
N HIS A 132 2.49 9.34 -3.23
CA HIS A 132 2.05 10.61 -3.79
C HIS A 132 0.60 10.50 -4.25
N ASN A 133 -0.33 11.23 -3.62
CA ASN A 133 -1.76 11.00 -3.73
C ASN A 133 -2.19 9.61 -3.20
N ALA A 134 -1.79 9.34 -1.98
CA ALA A 134 -1.92 8.03 -1.30
C ALA A 134 -3.34 7.44 -1.25
N THR A 135 -4.34 8.17 -1.77
CA THR A 135 -5.71 7.68 -1.90
C THR A 135 -5.77 6.45 -2.82
N ILE A 136 -4.99 6.43 -3.91
CA ILE A 136 -4.94 5.31 -4.86
C ILE A 136 -4.43 4.06 -4.14
N GLU A 137 -3.21 4.11 -3.59
CA GLU A 137 -2.55 2.97 -2.95
C GLU A 137 -3.39 2.44 -1.78
N THR A 138 -3.92 3.35 -0.94
CA THR A 138 -4.68 2.93 0.24
C THR A 138 -6.02 2.30 -0.12
N THR A 139 -6.76 2.83 -1.12
CA THR A 139 -8.06 2.28 -1.50
C THR A 139 -7.92 0.95 -2.24
N PHE A 140 -6.97 0.85 -3.17
CA PHE A 140 -6.72 -0.39 -3.90
C PHE A 140 -6.18 -1.50 -2.99
N LEU A 141 -5.25 -1.19 -2.09
CA LEU A 141 -4.71 -2.17 -1.15
C LEU A 141 -5.77 -2.65 -0.15
N LYS A 142 -6.63 -1.75 0.36
CA LYS A 142 -7.77 -2.11 1.20
C LYS A 142 -8.74 -3.03 0.48
N GLN A 143 -9.05 -2.73 -0.77
CA GLN A 143 -9.94 -3.54 -1.59
C GLN A 143 -9.32 -4.92 -1.90
N ALA A 144 -8.02 -4.96 -2.19
CA ALA A 144 -7.30 -6.22 -2.38
C ALA A 144 -7.33 -7.08 -1.11
N CYS A 145 -7.08 -6.49 0.07
CA CYS A 145 -7.19 -7.19 1.34
C CYS A 145 -8.61 -7.72 1.61
N LEU A 146 -9.63 -6.92 1.31
CA LEU A 146 -11.03 -7.35 1.45
C LEU A 146 -11.34 -8.53 0.53
N LYS A 147 -10.88 -8.50 -0.73
CA LYS A 147 -11.07 -9.58 -1.71
C LYS A 147 -10.35 -10.86 -1.30
N LEU A 148 -9.10 -10.76 -0.83
CA LEU A 148 -8.24 -11.92 -0.55
C LEU A 148 -8.47 -12.52 0.82
N TYR A 149 -8.77 -11.70 1.82
CA TYR A 149 -8.81 -12.12 3.23
C TYR A 149 -10.17 -11.88 3.92
N GLY A 150 -11.13 -11.27 3.20
CA GLY A 150 -12.44 -10.92 3.76
C GLY A 150 -12.41 -9.73 4.72
N GLU A 151 -11.28 -9.06 4.86
CA GLU A 151 -11.08 -7.97 5.82
C GLU A 151 -10.46 -6.73 5.17
N SER A 152 -11.05 -5.57 5.46
CA SER A 152 -10.44 -4.29 5.08
C SER A 152 -9.47 -3.84 6.16
N VAL A 153 -8.23 -3.54 5.79
CA VAL A 153 -7.13 -3.20 6.69
C VAL A 153 -6.76 -1.73 6.56
N ASP A 154 -6.44 -1.08 7.68
CA ASP A 154 -5.92 0.29 7.67
C ASP A 154 -4.39 0.28 7.66
N PHE A 155 -3.82 1.19 6.87
CA PHE A 155 -2.38 1.37 6.72
C PHE A 155 -1.97 2.75 7.22
N PRO A 156 -0.92 2.87 8.05
CA PRO A 156 -0.33 4.16 8.35
C PRO A 156 0.31 4.72 7.07
N VAL A 157 0.00 5.98 6.73
CA VAL A 157 0.42 6.55 5.46
C VAL A 157 0.81 8.01 5.60
N ILE A 158 1.88 8.38 4.89
CA ILE A 158 2.30 9.77 4.62
C ILE A 158 2.02 10.06 3.15
N ASP A 159 1.20 11.07 2.90
CA ASP A 159 0.83 11.52 1.56
C ASP A 159 1.66 12.75 1.19
N THR A 160 2.64 12.57 0.31
CA THR A 160 3.55 13.64 -0.10
C THR A 160 2.85 14.75 -0.88
N MET A 161 1.75 14.45 -1.60
CA MET A 161 0.96 15.48 -2.27
C MET A 161 0.28 16.41 -1.26
N LYS A 162 -0.25 15.87 -0.16
CA LYS A 162 -0.84 16.68 0.92
C LYS A 162 0.18 17.56 1.59
N ILE A 163 1.40 17.04 1.83
CA ILE A 163 2.51 17.82 2.39
C ILE A 163 2.90 18.95 1.45
N ALA A 164 3.06 18.66 0.15
CA ALA A 164 3.42 19.66 -0.85
C ALA A 164 2.37 20.78 -0.93
N ARG A 165 1.06 20.43 -0.98
CA ARG A 165 -0.03 21.41 -0.97
C ARG A 165 0.03 22.32 0.26
N GLN A 166 0.17 21.78 1.45
CA GLN A 166 0.26 22.57 2.68
C GLN A 166 1.49 23.50 2.71
N TRP A 167 2.59 23.08 2.08
CA TRP A 167 3.79 23.89 1.97
C TRP A 167 3.57 25.09 1.04
N PHE A 168 2.95 24.90 -0.11
CA PHE A 168 2.69 25.97 -1.08
C PHE A 168 1.59 26.93 -0.63
N GLU A 169 0.57 26.46 0.10
CA GLU A 169 -0.51 27.29 0.63
C GLU A 169 -0.07 28.22 1.79
N ARG A 170 1.09 27.94 2.42
CA ARG A 170 1.64 28.75 3.50
C ARG A 170 2.60 29.85 3.04
N ARG A 171 2.87 29.97 1.75
CA ARG A 171 3.68 30.99 1.12
C ARG A 171 2.83 32.03 0.40
#